data_2013207759c9f61d077daed65cf496fd
#
_entry.id   2013207759c9f61d077daed65cf496fd
#
_cell.length_a   1.000
_cell.length_b   1.000
_cell.length_c   1.000
_cell.angle_alpha   90.00
_cell.angle_beta   90.00
_cell.angle_gamma   90.00
#
_symmetry.space_group_name_H-M   'P 1'
#
loop_
_entity.id
_entity.type
_entity.pdbx_description
1 polymer ?
#
loop_
_entity_poly.entity_id
_entity_poly.type
_entity_poly.pdbx_seq_one_letter_code
_entity_poly.pdbx_strand_id
1 'polypeptide(L)' 'MYYHIKELWEERYGKEERVYDYAGRLMMKSACGNPHSNYQPTIDHIRPLSKGGKNVKQNLVICHFDTNEE' A
#
# COMPACT_ATOMS: atom_id res chain seq x y z
N MET A 1 -2.63 0.85 15.57
CA MET A 1 -1.23 0.57 15.19
C MET A 1 -0.90 1.27 13.88
N TYR A 2 0.26 1.90 13.80
CA TYR A 2 0.70 2.60 12.61
C TYR A 2 1.78 1.79 11.90
N TYR A 3 1.63 1.59 10.59
CA TYR A 3 2.63 0.92 9.76
C TYR A 3 3.20 1.90 8.76
N HIS A 4 4.52 1.88 8.62
CA HIS A 4 5.18 2.54 7.50
C HIS A 4 5.04 1.66 6.27
N ILE A 5 4.83 2.30 5.12
CA ILE A 5 4.64 1.59 3.86
C ILE A 5 5.79 0.63 3.55
N LYS A 6 7.03 1.04 3.80
CA LYS A 6 8.19 0.19 3.51
C LYS A 6 8.21 -1.06 4.38
N GLU A 7 7.85 -0.92 5.67
CA GLU A 7 7.77 -2.07 6.57
C GLU A 7 6.71 -3.05 6.12
N LEU A 8 5.54 -2.56 5.76
CA LEU A 8 4.45 -3.41 5.30
C LEU A 8 4.80 -4.08 3.97
N TRP A 9 5.47 -3.35 3.08
CA TRP A 9 5.97 -3.89 1.82
C TRP A 9 6.89 -5.09 2.05
N GLU A 10 7.89 -4.91 2.93
CA GLU A 10 8.86 -5.96 3.21
C GLU A 10 8.21 -7.18 3.87
N GLU A 11 7.22 -6.95 4.71
CA GLU A 11 6.49 -8.04 5.35
C GLU A 11 5.69 -8.85 4.34
N ARG A 12 5.08 -8.21 3.35
CA ARG A 12 4.20 -8.87 2.39
C ARG A 12 4.91 -9.38 1.15
N TYR A 13 5.90 -8.64 0.69
CA TYR A 13 6.57 -8.90 -0.58
C TYR A 13 8.06 -9.18 -0.44
N GLY A 14 8.61 -9.03 0.75
CA GLY A 14 10.04 -9.25 0.99
C GLY A 14 10.89 -8.28 0.20
N LYS A 15 11.78 -8.82 -0.62
CA LYS A 15 12.74 -8.03 -1.40
C LYS A 15 12.25 -7.71 -2.81
N GLU A 16 11.00 -8.06 -3.14
CA GLU A 16 10.46 -7.77 -4.46
C GLU A 16 10.46 -6.26 -4.71
N GLU A 17 11.03 -5.85 -5.83
CA GLU A 17 11.10 -4.45 -6.21
C GLU A 17 9.84 -4.00 -6.96
N ARG A 18 9.22 -4.89 -7.73
CA ARG A 18 8.06 -4.55 -8.57
C ARG A 18 6.90 -5.48 -8.24
N VAL A 19 5.76 -4.88 -7.90
CA VAL A 19 4.54 -5.63 -7.62
C VAL A 19 3.37 -4.87 -8.21
N TYR A 20 2.46 -5.58 -8.87
CA TYR A 20 1.21 -4.98 -9.34
C TYR A 20 0.18 -5.01 -8.23
N ASP A 21 -0.57 -3.93 -8.07
CA ASP A 21 -1.67 -3.91 -7.11
C ASP A 21 -2.89 -4.64 -7.67
N TYR A 22 -3.97 -4.71 -6.85
CA TYR A 22 -5.19 -5.43 -7.25
C TYR A 22 -5.90 -4.81 -8.45
N ALA A 23 -5.60 -3.57 -8.80
CA ALA A 23 -6.15 -2.89 -9.97
C ALA A 23 -5.23 -3.00 -11.18
N GLY A 24 -4.10 -3.70 -11.06
CA GLY A 24 -3.15 -3.89 -12.15
C GLY A 24 -2.15 -2.76 -12.34
N ARG A 25 -2.02 -1.86 -11.38
CA ARG A 25 -1.04 -0.77 -11.45
C ARG A 25 0.28 -1.19 -10.83
N LEU A 26 1.36 -0.89 -11.53
CA LEU A 26 2.72 -1.24 -11.08
C LEU A 26 3.15 -0.34 -9.92
N MET A 27 3.62 -0.97 -8.86
CA MET A 27 4.25 -0.32 -7.72
C MET A 27 5.72 -0.72 -7.66
N MET A 28 6.56 0.14 -7.09
CA MET A 28 7.97 -0.16 -6.90
C MET A 28 8.38 0.08 -5.45
N LYS A 29 9.14 -0.87 -4.89
CA LYS A 29 9.61 -0.77 -3.50
C LYS A 29 10.42 0.51 -3.29
N SER A 30 11.28 0.86 -4.24
CA SER A 30 12.12 2.06 -4.16
C SER A 30 11.31 3.36 -4.15
N ALA A 31 10.02 3.30 -4.55
CA ALA A 31 9.13 4.45 -4.54
C ALA A 31 8.35 4.61 -3.23
N CYS A 32 8.56 3.73 -2.25
CA CYS A 32 7.92 3.85 -0.94
C CYS A 32 8.31 5.19 -0.31
N GLY A 33 7.30 5.98 0.08
CA GLY A 33 7.53 7.28 0.70
C GLY A 33 7.93 8.39 -0.26
N ASN A 34 7.91 8.14 -1.57
CA ASN A 34 8.26 9.15 -2.57
C ASN A 34 7.01 9.65 -3.30
N PRO A 35 6.46 10.82 -2.90
CA PRO A 35 5.23 11.34 -3.51
C PRO A 35 5.41 11.83 -4.95
N HIS A 36 6.65 11.90 -5.44
CA HIS A 36 6.93 12.34 -6.81
C HIS A 36 7.05 11.16 -7.77
N SER A 37 7.02 9.92 -7.28
CA SER A 37 7.13 8.76 -8.14
C SER A 37 5.77 8.35 -8.70
N ASN A 38 5.75 7.97 -9.98
CA ASN A 38 4.55 7.41 -10.61
C ASN A 38 4.25 5.98 -10.15
N TYR A 39 5.13 5.38 -9.36
CA TYR A 39 5.03 3.99 -8.89
C TYR A 39 4.87 3.91 -7.38
N GLN A 40 4.45 5.00 -6.74
CA GLN A 40 4.38 5.07 -5.29
C GLN A 40 3.32 4.12 -4.72
N PRO A 41 3.72 3.18 -3.86
CA PRO A 41 2.76 2.38 -3.10
C PRO A 41 2.24 3.17 -1.92
N THR A 42 0.99 2.90 -1.55
CA THR A 42 0.33 3.51 -0.39
C THR A 42 -0.37 2.43 0.42
N ILE A 43 -0.79 2.79 1.63
CA ILE A 43 -1.55 1.90 2.50
C ILE A 43 -3.00 2.39 2.53
N ASP A 44 -3.94 1.46 2.35
CA ASP A 44 -5.37 1.76 2.47
C ASP A 44 -6.04 0.71 3.35
N HIS A 45 -7.22 1.03 3.85
CA HIS A 45 -8.03 0.10 4.63
C HIS A 45 -8.98 -0.66 3.72
N ILE A 46 -8.99 -1.99 3.85
CA ILE A 46 -9.89 -2.85 3.08
C ILE A 46 -11.33 -2.50 3.46
N ARG A 47 -11.63 -2.45 4.77
CA ARG A 47 -12.89 -1.94 5.27
C ARG A 47 -12.64 -0.54 5.82
N PRO A 48 -13.33 0.49 5.31
CA PRO A 48 -13.11 1.86 5.76
C PRO A 48 -13.33 2.03 7.26
N LEU A 49 -12.53 2.88 7.88
CA LEU A 49 -12.67 3.18 9.32
C LEU A 49 -14.05 3.75 9.61
N SER A 50 -14.59 4.57 8.71
CA SER A 50 -15.95 5.15 8.85
C SER A 50 -17.04 4.10 8.84
N LYS A 51 -16.77 2.88 8.38
CA LYS A 51 -17.72 1.78 8.32
C LYS A 51 -17.37 0.65 9.31
N GLY A 52 -16.64 0.99 10.36
CA GLY A 52 -16.28 0.04 11.41
C GLY A 52 -15.02 -0.77 11.13
N GLY A 53 -14.25 -0.42 10.11
CA GLY A 53 -12.96 -1.05 9.87
C GLY A 53 -11.98 -0.72 10.98
N LYS A 54 -11.08 -1.65 11.28
CA LYS A 54 -10.08 -1.47 12.33
C LYS A 54 -8.73 -1.14 11.71
N ASN A 55 -7.94 -0.36 12.43
CA ASN A 55 -6.59 -0.01 12.01
C ASN A 55 -5.61 -1.12 12.44
N VAL A 56 -5.82 -2.31 11.88
CA VAL A 56 -5.00 -3.49 12.14
C VAL A 56 -4.45 -4.03 10.82
N LYS A 57 -3.34 -4.74 10.89
CA LYS A 57 -2.63 -5.24 9.71
C LYS A 57 -3.54 -6.03 8.76
N GLN A 58 -4.43 -6.85 9.29
CA GLN A 58 -5.34 -7.67 8.49
C GLN A 58 -6.33 -6.83 7.67
N ASN A 59 -6.52 -5.57 8.03
CA ASN A 59 -7.41 -4.65 7.32
C ASN A 59 -6.66 -3.68 6.41
N LEU A 60 -5.35 -3.88 6.23
CA LEU A 60 -4.53 -3.00 5.39
C LEU A 60 -4.20 -3.67 4.06
N VAL A 61 -4.20 -2.87 3.01
CA VAL A 61 -3.79 -3.30 1.68
C VAL A 61 -2.79 -2.30 1.12
N ILE A 62 -1.78 -2.80 0.41
CA ILE A 62 -0.86 -1.95 -0.32
C ILE A 62 -1.42 -1.76 -1.72
N CYS A 63 -1.59 -0.52 -2.14
CA CYS A 63 -2.05 -0.20 -3.49
C CYS A 63 -1.36 1.04 -4.02
N HIS A 64 -1.36 1.17 -5.34
CA HIS A 64 -0.82 2.34 -6.01
C HIS A 64 -1.60 3.59 -5.59
N PHE A 65 -0.93 4.75 -5.55
CA PHE A 65 -1.59 5.98 -5.11
C PHE A 65 -2.81 6.33 -5.96
N ASP A 66 -2.79 6.06 -7.26
CA ASP A 66 -3.97 6.27 -8.12
C ASP A 66 -5.12 5.36 -7.75
N THR A 67 -4.83 4.11 -7.40
CA THR A 67 -5.84 3.16 -6.94
C THR A 67 -6.48 3.63 -5.64
N ASN A 68 -5.67 4.17 -4.73
CA ASN A 68 -6.14 4.66 -3.44
C ASN A 68 -7.10 5.84 -3.58
N GLU A 69 -6.90 6.68 -4.60
CA GLU A 69 -7.73 7.85 -4.83
C GLU A 69 -9.04 7.55 -5.58
N GLU A 70 -9.17 6.37 -6.13
CA GLU A 70 -10.41 5.95 -6.77
C GLU A 70 -11.44 5.59 -5.71
#